data_c28b222544e2673e502f166b9a12d77c
#
_entry.id   c28b222544e2673e502f166b9a12d77c
#
_cell.length_a   1.000
_cell.length_b   1.000
_cell.length_c   1.000
_cell.angle_alpha   90.00
_cell.angle_beta   90.00
_cell.angle_gamma   90.00
#
_symmetry.space_group_name_H-M   'P 1'
#
loop_
_entity.id
_entity.type
_entity.pdbx_description
1 polymer ?
#
loop_
_entity_poly.entity_id
_entity_poly.type
_entity_poly.pdbx_seq_one_letter_code
_entity_poly.pdbx_strand_id
1 'polypeptide(L)'
;MERIKGLILTDGARIGIIGGGPAGSFFSIFASKLARDIGKALDFTIYERKTFANHGASGCNMCAGVISESLVQSLALEGINLPSSVVRWGIESYFFHTQNGSVQIKSSRLQQRGIATVFRGGGPAGSLEKDVQSFDGFLLQKAIDCGTQVKHVIVDEIRLDGGKPGLYSGGRILQDCDLLVGAFGVKASTSKMCEKLGTGYKIPPTIKATQSEIELGRDWVASRFGHSIHIFLLRIPGIKFISIIPKGDYITISALGKEPGVNHIKTFLDHPVMKKMLPSGFKIPERFCHCFPKINVGAARKPFANRLVFVGDAGSSRLYKDGIGSAYITSKAAAYTALLHGVGEEDFRGYYLPVCKTLNRDNLFGRFLFSANDFISIIPPVSRCYFKVIQLEQDGLQRNTPYGDVLWDMFTGSRFYKDIFVRALSPWLTMHLLSVMIASFFKKVFFPHTRK
;
A
#
# COMPACT_ATOMS: atom_id res chain seq x y z
N MET A 1 25.73 -12.67 -32.83
CA MET A 1 25.72 -12.73 -31.35
C MET A 1 24.97 -14.01 -30.96
N GLU A 2 25.70 -15.05 -30.60
CA GLU A 2 25.09 -16.26 -30.05
C GLU A 2 24.30 -15.86 -28.80
N ARG A 3 22.98 -16.18 -28.78
CA ARG A 3 22.22 -16.13 -27.54
C ARG A 3 22.88 -17.11 -26.59
N ILE A 4 23.57 -16.61 -25.56
CA ILE A 4 23.94 -17.39 -24.41
C ILE A 4 22.68 -18.14 -24.02
N LYS A 5 22.69 -19.47 -24.01
CA LYS A 5 21.55 -20.32 -23.61
C LYS A 5 21.03 -19.76 -22.29
N GLY A 6 19.81 -19.19 -22.30
CA GLY A 6 19.26 -18.50 -21.16
C GLY A 6 19.25 -19.41 -19.91
N LEU A 7 19.43 -18.81 -18.75
CA LEU A 7 19.29 -19.51 -17.49
C LEU A 7 17.82 -19.89 -17.31
N ILE A 8 17.46 -21.14 -17.61
CA ILE A 8 16.09 -21.65 -17.58
C ILE A 8 15.91 -22.55 -16.37
N LEU A 9 14.78 -22.42 -15.68
CA LEU A 9 14.39 -23.34 -14.61
C LEU A 9 13.98 -24.70 -15.22
N THR A 10 14.63 -25.76 -14.77
CA THR A 10 14.31 -27.16 -15.13
C THR A 10 13.51 -27.82 -14.01
N ASP A 11 12.95 -28.98 -14.25
CA ASP A 11 12.30 -29.77 -13.20
C ASP A 11 13.24 -30.01 -12.02
N GLY A 12 12.69 -29.92 -10.82
CA GLY A 12 13.44 -29.97 -9.56
C GLY A 12 14.19 -28.69 -9.21
N ALA A 13 14.06 -27.61 -10.02
CA ALA A 13 14.72 -26.35 -9.69
C ALA A 13 14.15 -25.76 -8.39
N ARG A 14 15.06 -25.28 -7.55
CA ARG A 14 14.79 -24.78 -6.19
C ARG A 14 14.67 -23.27 -6.17
N ILE A 15 13.51 -22.76 -5.78
CA ILE A 15 13.21 -21.34 -5.69
C ILE A 15 13.14 -20.94 -4.21
N GLY A 16 14.09 -20.13 -3.77
CA GLY A 16 14.10 -19.53 -2.42
C GLY A 16 13.45 -18.16 -2.43
N ILE A 17 12.52 -17.91 -1.50
CA ILE A 17 11.80 -16.64 -1.38
C ILE A 17 12.04 -16.08 0.02
N ILE A 18 12.67 -14.91 0.13
CA ILE A 18 12.89 -14.24 1.42
C ILE A 18 11.77 -13.27 1.71
N GLY A 19 10.90 -13.61 2.66
CA GLY A 19 9.73 -12.85 3.10
C GLY A 19 8.42 -13.46 2.64
N GLY A 20 7.55 -13.79 3.60
CA GLY A 20 6.22 -14.38 3.41
C GLY A 20 5.07 -13.37 3.43
N GLY A 21 5.36 -12.07 3.35
CA GLY A 21 4.35 -11.04 3.16
C GLY A 21 3.71 -11.12 1.76
N PRO A 22 2.83 -10.15 1.40
CA PRO A 22 2.09 -10.22 0.14
C PRO A 22 2.96 -10.45 -1.10
N ALA A 23 4.13 -9.81 -1.19
CA ALA A 23 5.00 -9.97 -2.35
C ALA A 23 5.51 -11.41 -2.53
N GLY A 24 5.99 -12.02 -1.45
CA GLY A 24 6.46 -13.41 -1.51
C GLY A 24 5.34 -14.42 -1.72
N SER A 25 4.21 -14.22 -1.04
CA SER A 25 3.03 -15.07 -1.21
C SER A 25 2.47 -14.99 -2.63
N PHE A 26 2.33 -13.78 -3.20
CA PHE A 26 1.88 -13.60 -4.59
C PHE A 26 2.84 -14.24 -5.59
N PHE A 27 4.16 -13.98 -5.44
CA PHE A 27 5.13 -14.60 -6.34
C PHE A 27 4.98 -16.12 -6.31
N SER A 28 4.93 -16.71 -5.13
CA SER A 28 4.80 -18.16 -4.96
C SER A 28 3.50 -18.70 -5.56
N ILE A 29 2.36 -18.05 -5.29
CA ILE A 29 1.06 -18.46 -5.86
C ILE A 29 1.10 -18.44 -7.40
N PHE A 30 1.57 -17.33 -8.00
CA PHE A 30 1.61 -17.20 -9.45
C PHE A 30 2.61 -18.16 -10.09
N ALA A 31 3.80 -18.30 -9.50
CA ALA A 31 4.82 -19.19 -10.01
C ALA A 31 4.40 -20.66 -9.90
N SER A 32 3.80 -21.08 -8.78
CA SER A 32 3.33 -22.46 -8.60
C SER A 32 2.17 -22.81 -9.53
N LYS A 33 1.21 -21.88 -9.73
CA LYS A 33 0.12 -22.10 -10.69
C LYS A 33 0.67 -22.22 -12.10
N LEU A 34 1.49 -21.27 -12.53
CA LEU A 34 2.07 -21.26 -13.87
C LEU A 34 2.97 -22.47 -14.11
N ALA A 35 3.78 -22.90 -13.13
CA ALA A 35 4.61 -24.10 -13.23
C ALA A 35 3.75 -25.35 -13.51
N ARG A 36 2.63 -25.47 -12.80
CA ARG A 36 1.66 -26.57 -13.03
C ARG A 36 1.06 -26.51 -14.43
N ASP A 37 0.65 -25.31 -14.88
CA ASP A 37 0.02 -25.11 -16.19
C ASP A 37 0.96 -25.48 -17.36
N ILE A 38 2.29 -25.24 -17.17
CA ILE A 38 3.31 -25.58 -18.18
C ILE A 38 4.00 -26.95 -17.93
N GLY A 39 3.48 -27.73 -16.97
CA GLY A 39 3.97 -29.09 -16.68
C GLY A 39 5.37 -29.16 -16.07
N LYS A 40 5.79 -28.11 -15.28
CA LYS A 40 7.09 -28.09 -14.58
C LYS A 40 6.93 -28.41 -13.10
N ALA A 41 7.76 -29.32 -12.60
CA ALA A 41 7.90 -29.62 -11.18
C ALA A 41 8.98 -28.74 -10.57
N LEU A 42 8.59 -27.74 -9.75
CA LEU A 42 9.51 -26.79 -9.11
C LEU A 42 9.32 -26.78 -7.59
N ASP A 43 10.41 -26.58 -6.86
CA ASP A 43 10.41 -26.55 -5.39
C ASP A 43 10.41 -25.11 -4.87
N PHE A 44 9.31 -24.68 -4.27
CA PHE A 44 9.17 -23.33 -3.70
C PHE A 44 9.34 -23.37 -2.19
N THR A 45 10.24 -22.55 -1.64
CA THR A 45 10.42 -22.38 -0.18
C THR A 45 10.38 -20.91 0.17
N ILE A 46 9.43 -20.52 1.03
CA ILE A 46 9.36 -19.18 1.65
C ILE A 46 10.05 -19.22 3.01
N TYR A 47 10.98 -18.28 3.23
CA TYR A 47 11.64 -18.03 4.49
C TYR A 47 11.02 -16.81 5.16
N GLU A 48 10.18 -17.03 6.18
CA GLU A 48 9.46 -15.98 6.90
C GLU A 48 9.49 -16.25 8.41
N ARG A 49 10.02 -15.30 9.16
CA ARG A 49 10.11 -15.43 10.61
C ARG A 49 8.76 -15.40 11.30
N LYS A 50 7.83 -14.57 10.79
CA LYS A 50 6.52 -14.33 11.40
C LYS A 50 5.53 -15.41 11.02
N THR A 51 4.64 -15.75 11.95
CA THR A 51 3.48 -16.58 11.65
C THR A 51 2.29 -15.79 11.15
N PHE A 52 2.32 -14.45 11.32
CA PHE A 52 1.22 -13.51 11.08
C PHE A 52 -0.05 -13.74 11.93
N ALA A 53 -0.07 -14.75 12.78
CA ALA A 53 -1.17 -15.03 13.71
C ALA A 53 -1.05 -14.21 15.01
N ASN A 54 0.17 -13.77 15.36
CA ASN A 54 0.42 -13.05 16.59
C ASN A 54 -0.13 -11.62 16.54
N HIS A 55 -0.55 -11.10 17.72
CA HIS A 55 -0.97 -9.72 17.89
C HIS A 55 0.23 -8.76 17.94
N GLY A 56 -0.01 -7.52 17.53
CA GLY A 56 0.99 -6.45 17.59
C GLY A 56 2.20 -6.68 16.66
N ALA A 57 3.35 -6.14 17.06
CA ALA A 57 4.55 -6.07 16.21
C ALA A 57 5.14 -7.44 15.82
N SER A 58 4.93 -8.47 16.63
CA SER A 58 5.43 -9.84 16.37
C SER A 58 4.74 -10.49 15.16
N GLY A 59 3.47 -10.18 14.91
CA GLY A 59 2.71 -10.69 13.76
C GLY A 59 2.51 -9.67 12.64
N CYS A 60 2.38 -8.38 12.97
CA CYS A 60 2.01 -7.34 12.00
C CYS A 60 3.15 -6.90 11.09
N ASN A 61 2.84 -6.64 9.82
CA ASN A 61 3.77 -6.03 8.85
C ASN A 61 3.66 -4.50 8.76
N MET A 62 3.15 -3.86 9.81
CA MET A 62 3.15 -2.39 9.99
C MET A 62 2.60 -1.64 8.75
N CYS A 63 1.35 -1.84 8.42
CA CYS A 63 0.68 -1.20 7.28
C CYS A 63 -0.71 -0.75 7.69
N ALA A 64 -1.19 0.32 7.08
CA ALA A 64 -2.55 0.82 7.30
C ALA A 64 -3.65 -0.21 6.96
N GLY A 65 -3.31 -1.24 6.17
CA GLY A 65 -4.20 -2.37 5.90
C GLY A 65 -5.43 -2.00 5.08
N VAL A 66 -5.24 -1.18 4.06
CA VAL A 66 -6.29 -0.86 3.07
C VAL A 66 -6.01 -1.65 1.80
N ILE A 67 -6.98 -2.44 1.36
CA ILE A 67 -6.96 -3.19 0.10
C ILE A 67 -7.74 -2.36 -0.92
N SER A 68 -7.05 -1.92 -1.97
CA SER A 68 -7.66 -1.12 -3.02
C SER A 68 -8.71 -1.94 -3.80
N GLU A 69 -9.67 -1.24 -4.35
CA GLU A 69 -10.72 -1.83 -5.20
C GLU A 69 -10.14 -2.66 -6.34
N SER A 70 -9.18 -2.09 -7.07
CA SER A 70 -8.54 -2.79 -8.18
C SER A 70 -7.83 -4.08 -7.75
N LEU A 71 -7.28 -4.09 -6.53
CA LEU A 71 -6.65 -5.28 -5.98
C LEU A 71 -7.69 -6.32 -5.58
N VAL A 72 -8.81 -5.94 -4.96
CA VAL A 72 -9.90 -6.89 -4.62
C VAL A 72 -10.39 -7.59 -5.89
N GLN A 73 -10.63 -6.84 -6.97
CA GLN A 73 -11.03 -7.39 -8.25
C GLN A 73 -9.96 -8.30 -8.87
N SER A 74 -8.70 -7.87 -8.84
CA SER A 74 -7.59 -8.68 -9.36
C SER A 74 -7.41 -9.99 -8.61
N LEU A 75 -7.56 -9.97 -7.28
CA LEU A 75 -7.51 -11.19 -6.45
C LEU A 75 -8.66 -12.15 -6.79
N ALA A 76 -9.87 -11.64 -6.97
CA ALA A 76 -11.03 -12.45 -7.35
C ALA A 76 -10.83 -13.13 -8.71
N LEU A 77 -10.25 -12.42 -9.71
CA LEU A 77 -9.90 -12.99 -11.01
C LEU A 77 -8.86 -14.13 -10.91
N GLU A 78 -8.01 -14.08 -9.89
CA GLU A 78 -7.04 -15.17 -9.60
C GLU A 78 -7.64 -16.29 -8.73
N GLY A 79 -8.94 -16.23 -8.41
CA GLY A 79 -9.59 -17.17 -7.52
C GLY A 79 -9.22 -17.00 -6.03
N ILE A 80 -8.68 -15.82 -5.65
CA ILE A 80 -8.32 -15.46 -4.28
C ILE A 80 -9.42 -14.58 -3.72
N ASN A 81 -10.47 -15.18 -3.16
CA ASN A 81 -11.57 -14.48 -2.53
C ASN A 81 -11.24 -14.20 -1.06
N LEU A 82 -11.39 -12.94 -0.63
CA LEU A 82 -11.15 -12.54 0.75
C LEU A 82 -12.34 -12.98 1.62
N PRO A 83 -12.12 -13.84 2.62
CA PRO A 83 -13.18 -14.25 3.53
C PRO A 83 -13.54 -13.13 4.53
N SER A 84 -14.73 -13.20 5.10
CA SER A 84 -15.19 -12.24 6.11
C SER A 84 -14.31 -12.19 7.36
N SER A 85 -13.63 -13.29 7.70
CA SER A 85 -12.65 -13.35 8.80
C SER A 85 -11.40 -12.48 8.55
N VAL A 86 -11.06 -12.19 7.30
CA VAL A 86 -9.94 -11.33 6.90
C VAL A 86 -10.37 -9.87 6.78
N VAL A 87 -11.59 -9.62 6.26
CA VAL A 87 -12.11 -8.27 6.05
C VAL A 87 -12.59 -7.70 7.39
N ARG A 88 -12.02 -6.58 7.81
CA ARG A 88 -12.40 -5.91 9.07
C ARG A 88 -13.52 -4.91 8.88
N TRP A 89 -13.50 -4.18 7.76
CA TRP A 89 -14.49 -3.15 7.43
C TRP A 89 -14.57 -2.91 5.93
N GLY A 90 -15.78 -2.72 5.41
CA GLY A 90 -15.99 -2.24 4.05
C GLY A 90 -15.97 -0.71 4.02
N ILE A 91 -15.37 -0.12 3.00
CA ILE A 91 -15.24 1.32 2.83
C ILE A 91 -15.97 1.76 1.57
N GLU A 92 -16.86 2.72 1.72
CA GLU A 92 -17.72 3.28 0.66
C GLU A 92 -17.43 4.74 0.35
N SER A 93 -16.74 5.45 1.26
CA SER A 93 -16.47 6.86 1.11
C SER A 93 -15.17 7.30 1.79
N TYR A 94 -14.75 8.51 1.44
CA TYR A 94 -13.69 9.25 2.11
C TYR A 94 -14.24 10.56 2.66
N PHE A 95 -13.88 10.90 3.89
CA PHE A 95 -14.08 12.22 4.46
C PHE A 95 -12.76 12.99 4.45
N PHE A 96 -12.75 14.17 3.85
CA PHE A 96 -11.63 15.09 3.90
C PHE A 96 -11.91 16.18 4.91
N HIS A 97 -11.07 16.27 5.93
CA HIS A 97 -11.13 17.27 6.98
C HIS A 97 -10.02 18.30 6.81
N THR A 98 -10.38 19.56 6.78
CA THR A 98 -9.44 20.68 6.73
C THR A 98 -9.75 21.67 7.85
N GLN A 99 -8.94 22.70 7.99
CA GLN A 99 -9.25 23.82 8.91
C GLN A 99 -10.52 24.60 8.50
N ASN A 100 -10.94 24.49 7.25
CA ASN A 100 -12.07 25.27 6.69
C ASN A 100 -13.37 24.46 6.61
N GLY A 101 -13.39 23.20 7.02
CA GLY A 101 -14.55 22.32 6.95
C GLY A 101 -14.22 20.90 6.50
N SER A 102 -15.27 20.11 6.33
CA SER A 102 -15.17 18.71 5.94
C SER A 102 -16.05 18.43 4.74
N VAL A 103 -15.63 17.55 3.85
CA VAL A 103 -16.40 17.09 2.70
C VAL A 103 -16.32 15.58 2.58
N GLN A 104 -17.46 14.94 2.37
CA GLN A 104 -17.53 13.50 2.06
C GLN A 104 -17.44 13.31 0.54
N ILE A 105 -16.66 12.34 0.13
CA ILE A 105 -16.52 11.92 -1.27
C ILE A 105 -16.98 10.48 -1.36
N LYS A 106 -18.02 10.25 -2.12
CA LYS A 106 -18.49 8.92 -2.50
C LYS A 106 -18.12 8.66 -3.96
N SER A 107 -17.81 7.42 -4.29
CA SER A 107 -17.66 7.06 -5.70
C SER A 107 -19.01 7.14 -6.39
N SER A 108 -19.04 7.71 -7.59
CA SER A 108 -20.23 7.68 -8.46
C SER A 108 -20.63 6.24 -8.89
N ARG A 109 -19.75 5.26 -8.64
CA ARG A 109 -19.91 3.86 -9.04
C ARG A 109 -19.87 2.91 -7.84
N LEU A 110 -20.45 3.30 -6.70
CA LEU A 110 -20.44 2.52 -5.44
C LEU A 110 -20.89 1.06 -5.58
N GLN A 111 -21.81 0.76 -6.47
CA GLN A 111 -22.29 -0.61 -6.69
C GLN A 111 -21.23 -1.53 -7.32
N GLN A 112 -20.15 -0.99 -7.85
CA GLN A 112 -19.09 -1.71 -8.54
C GLN A 112 -17.74 -1.64 -7.82
N ARG A 113 -17.65 -0.86 -6.73
CA ARG A 113 -16.37 -0.51 -6.11
C ARG A 113 -16.38 -0.79 -4.62
N GLY A 114 -15.55 -1.72 -4.19
CA GLY A 114 -15.35 -2.09 -2.80
C GLY A 114 -13.91 -1.92 -2.36
N ILE A 115 -13.70 -1.25 -1.25
CA ILE A 115 -12.42 -1.17 -0.56
C ILE A 115 -12.57 -1.92 0.75
N ALA A 116 -11.61 -2.77 1.08
CA ALA A 116 -11.59 -3.51 2.33
C ALA A 116 -10.48 -3.00 3.24
N THR A 117 -10.75 -2.96 4.54
CA THR A 117 -9.70 -2.82 5.54
C THR A 117 -9.39 -4.17 6.18
N VAL A 118 -8.13 -4.39 6.49
CA VAL A 118 -7.62 -5.66 7.03
C VAL A 118 -6.55 -5.42 8.08
N PHE A 119 -6.34 -6.40 8.95
CA PHE A 119 -5.12 -6.47 9.72
C PHE A 119 -4.05 -7.27 8.97
N ARG A 120 -2.80 -6.81 9.06
CA ARG A 120 -1.62 -7.45 8.46
C ARG A 120 -0.94 -8.47 9.39
N GLY A 121 -1.53 -8.69 10.54
CA GLY A 121 -1.19 -9.64 11.59
C GLY A 121 -2.46 -10.06 12.31
N GLY A 122 -2.37 -10.74 13.44
CA GLY A 122 -3.51 -11.21 14.25
C GLY A 122 -4.30 -10.13 14.97
N GLY A 123 -4.03 -8.86 14.71
CA GLY A 123 -4.70 -7.71 15.33
C GLY A 123 -3.75 -6.85 16.18
N PRO A 124 -4.26 -5.77 16.79
CA PRO A 124 -3.49 -4.90 17.67
C PRO A 124 -2.94 -5.63 18.90
N ALA A 125 -1.85 -5.11 19.48
CA ALA A 125 -1.33 -5.62 20.74
C ALA A 125 -2.37 -5.46 21.86
N GLY A 126 -2.66 -6.54 22.57
CA GLY A 126 -3.66 -6.55 23.63
C GLY A 126 -5.11 -6.69 23.16
N SER A 127 -5.37 -6.84 21.87
CA SER A 127 -6.71 -7.11 21.36
C SER A 127 -7.28 -8.41 21.92
N LEU A 128 -8.54 -8.34 22.34
CA LEU A 128 -9.33 -9.49 22.77
C LEU A 128 -10.23 -10.04 21.64
N GLU A 129 -10.19 -9.42 20.46
CA GLU A 129 -10.97 -9.89 19.31
C GLU A 129 -10.55 -11.32 18.96
N LYS A 130 -11.54 -12.21 18.93
CA LYS A 130 -11.40 -13.60 18.45
C LYS A 130 -11.69 -13.63 16.95
N ASP A 131 -11.21 -14.67 16.28
CA ASP A 131 -11.48 -14.94 14.85
C ASP A 131 -10.94 -13.89 13.87
N VAL A 132 -9.91 -13.16 14.28
CA VAL A 132 -9.19 -12.25 13.40
C VAL A 132 -8.18 -13.03 12.55
N GLN A 133 -8.46 -13.19 11.28
CA GLN A 133 -7.50 -13.75 10.34
C GLN A 133 -6.66 -12.64 9.69
N SER A 134 -5.35 -12.77 9.81
CA SER A 134 -4.40 -11.88 9.14
C SER A 134 -4.49 -11.98 7.62
N PHE A 135 -4.51 -10.84 6.92
CA PHE A 135 -4.41 -10.83 5.47
C PHE A 135 -3.11 -11.46 4.96
N ASP A 136 -1.98 -11.19 5.62
CA ASP A 136 -0.70 -11.78 5.24
C ASP A 136 -0.67 -13.28 5.51
N GLY A 137 -1.23 -13.70 6.64
CA GLY A 137 -1.38 -15.13 6.95
C GLY A 137 -2.31 -15.85 5.99
N PHE A 138 -3.39 -15.21 5.58
CA PHE A 138 -4.31 -15.74 4.56
C PHE A 138 -3.60 -15.95 3.21
N LEU A 139 -2.84 -14.96 2.74
CA LEU A 139 -2.08 -15.10 1.50
C LEU A 139 -0.98 -16.15 1.59
N LEU A 140 -0.29 -16.22 2.73
CA LEU A 140 0.73 -17.23 2.97
C LEU A 140 0.14 -18.64 2.96
N GLN A 141 -1.06 -18.82 3.56
CA GLN A 141 -1.78 -20.09 3.50
C GLN A 141 -2.15 -20.45 2.06
N LYS A 142 -2.58 -19.47 1.24
CA LYS A 142 -2.84 -19.71 -0.19
C LYS A 142 -1.59 -20.15 -0.96
N ALA A 143 -0.40 -19.64 -0.59
CA ALA A 143 0.86 -20.12 -1.15
C ALA A 143 1.15 -21.57 -0.74
N ILE A 144 0.91 -21.92 0.53
CA ILE A 144 1.02 -23.32 1.04
C ILE A 144 0.06 -24.25 0.30
N ASP A 145 -1.19 -23.83 0.13
CA ASP A 145 -2.22 -24.58 -0.62
C ASP A 145 -1.80 -24.85 -2.09
N CYS A 146 -0.92 -23.99 -2.65
CA CYS A 146 -0.31 -24.18 -3.97
C CYS A 146 0.94 -25.08 -3.97
N GLY A 147 1.35 -25.64 -2.82
CA GLY A 147 2.48 -26.56 -2.69
C GLY A 147 3.78 -25.91 -2.20
N THR A 148 3.75 -24.66 -1.76
CA THR A 148 4.93 -23.95 -1.24
C THR A 148 5.25 -24.38 0.19
N GLN A 149 6.51 -24.68 0.46
CA GLN A 149 7.00 -24.88 1.83
C GLN A 149 7.26 -23.53 2.51
N VAL A 150 6.93 -23.42 3.80
CA VAL A 150 7.25 -22.25 4.62
C VAL A 150 8.18 -22.66 5.75
N LYS A 151 9.32 -21.98 5.87
CA LYS A 151 10.27 -22.15 6.96
C LYS A 151 10.31 -20.89 7.82
N HIS A 152 9.95 -21.02 9.09
CA HIS A 152 9.95 -19.93 10.07
C HIS A 152 11.37 -19.68 10.61
N VAL A 153 12.26 -19.24 9.72
CA VAL A 153 13.67 -18.99 10.02
C VAL A 153 14.10 -17.65 9.43
N ILE A 154 15.11 -17.05 10.05
CA ILE A 154 15.72 -15.81 9.56
C ILE A 154 16.84 -16.18 8.60
N VAL A 155 16.77 -15.70 7.36
CA VAL A 155 17.94 -15.67 6.48
C VAL A 155 18.80 -14.48 6.90
N ASP A 156 19.99 -14.73 7.39
CA ASP A 156 20.93 -13.72 7.89
C ASP A 156 22.14 -13.53 6.98
N GLU A 157 22.35 -14.45 6.04
CA GLU A 157 23.41 -14.34 5.03
C GLU A 157 22.97 -14.93 3.68
N ILE A 158 23.44 -14.30 2.60
CA ILE A 158 23.28 -14.77 1.21
C ILE A 158 24.68 -14.78 0.60
N ARG A 159 25.06 -15.88 -0.06
CA ARG A 159 26.30 -16.00 -0.85
C ARG A 159 25.98 -16.30 -2.30
N LEU A 160 26.82 -15.87 -3.20
CA LEU A 160 26.75 -16.22 -4.63
C LEU A 160 27.93 -17.12 -4.96
N ASP A 161 27.74 -18.42 -4.82
CA ASP A 161 28.77 -19.42 -5.06
C ASP A 161 28.60 -20.02 -6.47
N GLY A 162 29.60 -19.85 -7.33
CA GLY A 162 29.48 -20.26 -8.73
C GLY A 162 28.33 -19.61 -9.50
N GLY A 163 27.88 -18.42 -9.07
CA GLY A 163 26.76 -17.70 -9.65
C GLY A 163 25.38 -18.21 -9.20
N LYS A 164 25.29 -19.14 -8.26
CA LYS A 164 24.04 -19.59 -7.62
C LYS A 164 23.89 -18.96 -6.22
N PRO A 165 22.69 -18.49 -5.88
CA PRO A 165 22.41 -17.97 -4.54
C PRO A 165 22.32 -19.11 -3.51
N GLY A 166 23.11 -19.04 -2.45
CA GLY A 166 23.01 -19.86 -1.25
C GLY A 166 22.42 -19.05 -0.09
N LEU A 167 21.44 -19.60 0.62
CA LEU A 167 20.80 -19.01 1.78
C LEU A 167 21.33 -19.62 3.07
N TYR A 168 21.63 -18.78 4.07
CA TYR A 168 22.21 -19.22 5.33
C TYR A 168 21.48 -18.63 6.54
N SER A 169 21.55 -19.33 7.66
CA SER A 169 21.10 -18.88 8.97
C SER A 169 22.06 -19.37 10.04
N GLY A 170 22.65 -18.46 10.82
CA GLY A 170 23.63 -18.79 11.85
C GLY A 170 24.83 -19.57 11.31
N GLY A 171 25.32 -19.25 10.09
CA GLY A 171 26.41 -19.93 9.41
C GLY A 171 26.05 -21.30 8.79
N ARG A 172 24.82 -21.80 8.98
CA ARG A 172 24.35 -23.07 8.39
C ARG A 172 23.62 -22.80 7.08
N ILE A 173 23.89 -23.63 6.07
CA ILE A 173 23.17 -23.58 4.80
C ILE A 173 21.72 -24.01 4.98
N LEU A 174 20.81 -23.19 4.48
CA LEU A 174 19.38 -23.51 4.43
C LEU A 174 18.97 -24.10 3.09
N GLN A 175 19.48 -23.52 1.99
CA GLN A 175 19.17 -23.92 0.62
C GLN A 175 20.13 -23.25 -0.37
N ASP A 176 20.54 -24.02 -1.40
CA ASP A 176 21.05 -23.46 -2.66
C ASP A 176 19.87 -23.28 -3.62
N CYS A 177 19.81 -22.13 -4.27
CA CYS A 177 18.68 -21.74 -5.10
C CYS A 177 19.08 -21.68 -6.58
N ASP A 178 18.18 -22.11 -7.45
CA ASP A 178 18.24 -21.84 -8.88
C ASP A 178 17.66 -20.44 -9.20
N LEU A 179 16.78 -19.97 -8.34
CA LEU A 179 16.28 -18.59 -8.32
C LEU A 179 16.10 -18.13 -6.86
N LEU A 180 16.58 -16.94 -6.53
CA LEU A 180 16.30 -16.26 -5.28
C LEU A 180 15.39 -15.06 -5.51
N VAL A 181 14.28 -15.01 -4.76
CA VAL A 181 13.31 -13.91 -4.79
C VAL A 181 13.40 -13.11 -3.50
N GLY A 182 13.80 -11.85 -3.60
CA GLY A 182 13.79 -10.90 -2.47
C GLY A 182 12.43 -10.23 -2.32
N ALA A 183 11.62 -10.70 -1.36
CA ALA A 183 10.28 -10.20 -1.06
C ALA A 183 10.17 -9.60 0.34
N PHE A 184 11.27 -9.13 0.90
CA PHE A 184 11.44 -8.70 2.29
C PHE A 184 10.95 -7.27 2.59
N GLY A 185 10.27 -6.63 1.64
CA GLY A 185 9.77 -5.26 1.76
C GLY A 185 10.92 -4.25 1.92
N VAL A 186 10.76 -3.31 2.86
CA VAL A 186 11.77 -2.26 3.15
C VAL A 186 12.65 -2.59 4.37
N LYS A 187 12.83 -3.86 4.70
CA LYS A 187 13.61 -4.31 5.86
C LYS A 187 15.10 -4.00 5.66
N ALA A 188 15.60 -3.05 6.44
CA ALA A 188 16.96 -2.50 6.26
C ALA A 188 18.08 -3.54 6.40
N SER A 189 17.99 -4.52 7.32
CA SER A 189 19.00 -5.57 7.51
C SER A 189 19.14 -6.45 6.26
N THR A 190 18.02 -6.97 5.74
CA THR A 190 18.00 -7.82 4.56
C THR A 190 18.39 -7.05 3.30
N SER A 191 17.97 -5.79 3.18
CA SER A 191 18.34 -4.92 2.05
C SER A 191 19.85 -4.70 2.00
N LYS A 192 20.48 -4.38 3.14
CA LYS A 192 21.94 -4.21 3.23
C LYS A 192 22.70 -5.50 2.88
N MET A 193 22.16 -6.66 3.27
CA MET A 193 22.71 -7.94 2.89
C MET A 193 22.71 -8.13 1.37
N CYS A 194 21.57 -7.83 0.71
CA CYS A 194 21.46 -7.91 -0.75
C CYS A 194 22.35 -6.89 -1.48
N GLU A 195 22.55 -5.69 -0.93
CA GLU A 195 23.45 -4.69 -1.52
C GLU A 195 24.92 -5.13 -1.51
N LYS A 196 25.34 -5.94 -0.52
CA LYS A 196 26.70 -6.48 -0.41
C LYS A 196 27.02 -7.57 -1.43
N LEU A 197 26.00 -8.13 -2.12
CA LEU A 197 26.22 -9.16 -3.16
C LEU A 197 26.92 -8.64 -4.42
N GLY A 198 27.19 -7.34 -4.54
CA GLY A 198 27.88 -6.78 -5.69
C GLY A 198 27.08 -6.75 -6.99
N THR A 199 25.80 -7.10 -6.97
CA THR A 199 24.93 -7.18 -8.15
C THR A 199 24.50 -5.80 -8.70
N GLY A 200 24.81 -4.72 -7.97
CA GLY A 200 24.39 -3.35 -8.28
C GLY A 200 23.00 -3.00 -7.74
N TYR A 201 22.36 -3.90 -7.01
CA TYR A 201 21.11 -3.61 -6.31
C TYR A 201 21.31 -2.50 -5.26
N LYS A 202 20.37 -1.54 -5.24
CA LYS A 202 20.23 -0.55 -4.18
C LYS A 202 18.78 -0.44 -3.76
N ILE A 203 18.56 -0.40 -2.45
CA ILE A 203 17.21 -0.30 -1.87
C ILE A 203 16.48 0.95 -2.36
N PRO A 204 15.16 0.87 -2.58
CA PRO A 204 14.35 2.03 -2.91
C PRO A 204 14.39 3.11 -1.81
N PRO A 205 14.22 4.40 -2.18
CA PRO A 205 14.05 5.46 -1.21
C PRO A 205 12.75 5.27 -0.42
N THR A 206 12.80 5.58 0.88
CA THR A 206 11.66 5.45 1.78
C THR A 206 11.40 6.73 2.55
N ILE A 207 10.15 6.94 2.96
CA ILE A 207 9.77 7.94 3.96
C ILE A 207 9.25 7.25 5.23
N LYS A 208 9.29 7.97 6.33
CA LYS A 208 8.76 7.50 7.61
C LYS A 208 7.25 7.74 7.68
N ALA A 209 6.54 6.85 8.34
CA ALA A 209 5.18 7.04 8.80
C ALA A 209 5.07 6.63 10.27
N THR A 210 4.02 7.04 10.96
CA THR A 210 3.66 6.48 12.26
C THR A 210 2.24 5.98 12.19
N GLN A 211 1.98 4.86 12.84
CA GLN A 211 0.67 4.24 12.89
C GLN A 211 0.34 3.85 14.32
N SER A 212 -0.92 4.01 14.66
CA SER A 212 -1.45 3.65 15.98
C SER A 212 -2.81 3.00 15.81
N GLU A 213 -3.07 1.97 16.59
CA GLU A 213 -4.37 1.32 16.69
C GLU A 213 -5.00 1.74 18.02
N ILE A 214 -6.18 2.34 17.95
CA ILE A 214 -6.95 2.83 19.10
C ILE A 214 -8.27 2.08 19.16
N GLU A 215 -8.55 1.46 20.28
CA GLU A 215 -9.81 0.80 20.56
C GLU A 215 -10.87 1.82 20.97
N LEU A 216 -12.02 1.81 20.31
CA LEU A 216 -13.15 2.69 20.61
C LEU A 216 -14.45 1.90 20.77
N GLY A 217 -14.44 0.60 20.43
CA GLY A 217 -15.62 -0.26 20.36
C GLY A 217 -16.37 -0.13 19.03
N ARG A 218 -16.93 -1.25 18.59
CA ARG A 218 -17.57 -1.40 17.27
C ARG A 218 -18.69 -0.39 17.04
N ASP A 219 -19.57 -0.22 18.01
CA ASP A 219 -20.73 0.67 17.89
C ASP A 219 -20.31 2.13 17.76
N TRP A 220 -19.26 2.55 18.49
CA TRP A 220 -18.72 3.89 18.36
C TRP A 220 -18.07 4.08 16.99
N VAL A 221 -17.24 3.13 16.55
CA VAL A 221 -16.60 3.17 15.23
C VAL A 221 -17.65 3.23 14.12
N ALA A 222 -18.68 2.38 14.19
CA ALA A 222 -19.76 2.34 13.21
C ALA A 222 -20.55 3.65 13.16
N SER A 223 -20.95 4.18 14.33
CA SER A 223 -21.78 5.39 14.39
C SER A 223 -21.01 6.65 14.02
N ARG A 224 -19.70 6.72 14.32
CA ARG A 224 -18.92 7.95 14.20
C ARG A 224 -18.09 8.02 12.92
N PHE A 225 -17.53 6.91 12.50
CA PHE A 225 -16.68 6.83 11.30
C PHE A 225 -17.41 6.17 10.12
N GLY A 226 -18.48 5.42 10.38
CA GLY A 226 -19.28 4.74 9.37
C GLY A 226 -18.41 3.87 8.45
N HIS A 227 -18.78 3.80 7.19
CA HIS A 227 -18.03 3.12 6.13
C HIS A 227 -17.07 4.08 5.40
N SER A 228 -16.32 4.90 6.16
CA SER A 228 -15.49 5.95 5.58
C SER A 228 -14.05 5.92 6.11
N ILE A 229 -13.10 6.17 5.22
CA ILE A 229 -11.75 6.57 5.62
C ILE A 229 -11.75 8.09 5.76
N HIS A 230 -11.24 8.59 6.89
CA HIS A 230 -11.16 10.01 7.17
C HIS A 230 -9.72 10.50 6.94
N ILE A 231 -9.54 11.48 6.06
CA ILE A 231 -8.27 12.11 5.74
C ILE A 231 -8.25 13.51 6.35
N PHE A 232 -7.25 13.79 7.16
CA PHE A 232 -7.05 15.06 7.84
C PHE A 232 -5.88 15.81 7.21
N LEU A 233 -6.20 16.90 6.55
CA LEU A 233 -5.26 17.87 5.96
C LEU A 233 -5.10 19.07 6.90
N LEU A 234 -4.70 18.79 8.14
CA LEU A 234 -4.50 19.78 9.19
C LEU A 234 -3.06 20.27 9.19
N ARG A 235 -2.85 21.54 9.62
CA ARG A 235 -1.52 22.14 9.71
C ARG A 235 -0.79 21.67 10.98
N ILE A 236 -0.41 20.41 11.01
CA ILE A 236 0.44 19.85 12.06
C ILE A 236 1.89 19.89 11.55
N PRO A 237 2.81 20.57 12.23
CA PRO A 237 4.20 20.69 11.77
C PRO A 237 4.82 19.31 11.49
N GLY A 238 5.50 19.16 10.34
CA GLY A 238 6.14 17.91 9.96
C GLY A 238 5.22 16.81 9.42
N ILE A 239 3.90 17.01 9.46
CA ILE A 239 2.90 16.04 8.96
C ILE A 239 2.32 16.52 7.63
N LYS A 240 2.24 15.64 6.64
CA LYS A 240 1.56 15.89 5.36
C LYS A 240 0.06 15.67 5.47
N PHE A 241 -0.33 14.52 5.99
CA PHE A 241 -1.72 14.19 6.29
C PHE A 241 -1.80 13.08 7.33
N ILE A 242 -2.96 12.98 7.96
CA ILE A 242 -3.31 11.87 8.85
C ILE A 242 -4.56 11.20 8.30
N SER A 243 -4.61 9.87 8.37
CA SER A 243 -5.81 9.11 8.03
C SER A 243 -6.29 8.32 9.23
N ILE A 244 -7.63 8.24 9.38
CA ILE A 244 -8.31 7.30 10.27
C ILE A 244 -8.99 6.25 9.41
N ILE A 245 -8.74 5.00 9.73
CA ILE A 245 -9.20 3.83 9.00
C ILE A 245 -9.95 2.94 9.95
N PRO A 246 -11.28 2.78 9.81
CA PRO A 246 -12.08 1.89 10.67
C PRO A 246 -11.72 0.42 10.46
N LYS A 247 -11.65 -0.35 11.56
CA LYS A 247 -11.35 -1.79 11.57
C LYS A 247 -12.07 -2.52 12.71
N GLY A 248 -13.39 -2.62 12.63
CA GLY A 248 -14.18 -3.26 13.68
C GLY A 248 -14.20 -2.42 14.95
N ASP A 249 -13.65 -2.93 16.05
CA ASP A 249 -13.61 -2.24 17.33
C ASP A 249 -12.51 -1.15 17.39
N TYR A 250 -11.63 -1.14 16.40
CA TYR A 250 -10.45 -0.28 16.32
C TYR A 250 -10.54 0.76 15.21
N ILE A 251 -9.83 1.85 15.43
CA ILE A 251 -9.40 2.75 14.35
C ILE A 251 -7.88 2.69 14.20
N THR A 252 -7.41 2.60 12.96
CA THR A 252 -5.99 2.82 12.65
C THR A 252 -5.79 4.30 12.35
N ILE A 253 -4.94 4.97 13.11
CA ILE A 253 -4.47 6.33 12.82
C ILE A 253 -3.12 6.19 12.11
N SER A 254 -3.03 6.67 10.88
CA SER A 254 -1.79 6.66 10.09
C SER A 254 -1.39 8.09 9.75
N ALA A 255 -0.22 8.53 10.21
CA ALA A 255 0.32 9.84 9.92
C ALA A 255 1.56 9.72 9.02
N LEU A 256 1.57 10.49 7.95
CA LEU A 256 2.65 10.58 6.97
C LEU A 256 3.28 11.96 7.01
N GLY A 257 4.61 12.02 7.02
CA GLY A 257 5.31 13.30 7.07
C GLY A 257 6.83 13.15 7.01
N LYS A 258 7.53 14.23 7.37
CA LYS A 258 8.99 14.25 7.34
C LYS A 258 9.58 13.34 8.44
N GLU A 259 9.09 13.50 9.67
CA GLU A 259 9.50 12.68 10.83
C GLU A 259 8.32 12.46 11.78
N PRO A 260 7.28 11.72 11.36
CA PRO A 260 6.13 11.49 12.20
C PRO A 260 6.48 10.59 13.39
N GLY A 261 5.93 10.90 14.56
CA GLY A 261 6.17 10.17 15.81
C GLY A 261 4.92 10.10 16.68
N VAL A 262 5.01 9.43 17.82
CA VAL A 262 3.88 9.25 18.77
C VAL A 262 3.30 10.57 19.25
N ASN A 263 4.15 11.59 19.45
CA ASN A 263 3.68 12.91 19.87
C ASN A 263 2.76 13.56 18.84
N HIS A 264 2.98 13.33 17.54
CA HIS A 264 2.08 13.81 16.50
C HIS A 264 0.70 13.13 16.58
N ILE A 265 0.66 11.83 16.92
CA ILE A 265 -0.60 11.12 17.16
C ILE A 265 -1.32 11.70 18.38
N LYS A 266 -0.62 11.95 19.49
CA LYS A 266 -1.19 12.60 20.67
C LYS A 266 -1.72 14.00 20.37
N THR A 267 -0.90 14.83 19.69
CA THR A 267 -1.33 16.17 19.23
C THR A 267 -2.57 16.11 18.34
N PHE A 268 -2.64 15.12 17.47
CA PHE A 268 -3.81 14.92 16.60
C PHE A 268 -5.06 14.50 17.40
N LEU A 269 -4.92 13.59 18.34
CA LEU A 269 -6.03 13.17 19.21
C LEU A 269 -6.55 14.31 20.07
N ASP A 270 -5.67 15.24 20.46
CA ASP A 270 -6.02 16.45 21.19
C ASP A 270 -6.57 17.59 20.31
N HIS A 271 -6.47 17.47 18.99
CA HIS A 271 -6.96 18.50 18.09
C HIS A 271 -8.49 18.65 18.16
N PRO A 272 -9.05 19.90 18.16
CA PRO A 272 -10.49 20.13 18.33
C PRO A 272 -11.38 19.37 17.35
N VAL A 273 -10.94 19.18 16.10
CA VAL A 273 -11.66 18.40 15.09
C VAL A 273 -11.76 16.93 15.51
N MET A 274 -10.66 16.37 16.04
CA MET A 274 -10.64 14.98 16.47
C MET A 274 -11.38 14.75 17.78
N LYS A 275 -11.25 15.66 18.75
CA LYS A 275 -11.99 15.57 20.02
C LYS A 275 -13.51 15.46 19.85
N LYS A 276 -14.06 16.09 18.81
CA LYS A 276 -15.49 15.97 18.47
C LYS A 276 -15.87 14.59 17.93
N MET A 277 -14.91 13.79 17.51
CA MET A 277 -15.10 12.46 16.93
C MET A 277 -14.82 11.33 17.94
N LEU A 278 -14.23 11.65 19.08
CA LEU A 278 -13.93 10.70 20.15
C LEU A 278 -15.08 10.61 21.16
N PRO A 279 -15.20 9.50 21.90
CA PRO A 279 -16.16 9.39 22.99
C PRO A 279 -16.00 10.50 24.02
N SER A 280 -17.12 10.92 24.64
CA SER A 280 -17.07 11.87 25.76
C SER A 280 -16.20 11.31 26.90
N GLY A 281 -15.27 12.12 27.38
CA GLY A 281 -14.34 11.69 28.42
C GLY A 281 -13.22 10.75 27.94
N PHE A 282 -13.05 10.56 26.63
CA PHE A 282 -11.96 9.74 26.10
C PHE A 282 -10.61 10.25 26.62
N LYS A 283 -9.84 9.33 27.18
CA LYS A 283 -8.45 9.56 27.57
C LYS A 283 -7.54 8.75 26.67
N ILE A 284 -6.46 9.37 26.20
CA ILE A 284 -5.45 8.68 25.41
C ILE A 284 -4.87 7.56 26.30
N PRO A 285 -4.94 6.28 25.89
CA PRO A 285 -4.37 5.20 26.67
C PRO A 285 -2.86 5.43 26.89
N GLU A 286 -2.36 5.12 28.08
CA GLU A 286 -0.92 5.20 28.38
C GLU A 286 -0.12 4.29 27.44
N ARG A 287 -0.67 3.12 27.16
CA ARG A 287 -0.11 2.13 26.23
C ARG A 287 -1.12 1.79 25.16
N PHE A 288 -0.72 1.91 23.91
CA PHE A 288 -1.49 1.51 22.75
C PHE A 288 -0.56 0.96 21.67
N CYS A 289 -1.12 0.15 20.78
CA CYS A 289 -0.35 -0.41 19.69
C CYS A 289 0.09 0.70 18.73
N HIS A 290 1.41 0.88 18.55
CA HIS A 290 1.96 1.83 17.61
C HIS A 290 3.21 1.28 16.93
N CYS A 291 3.48 1.80 15.74
CA CYS A 291 4.65 1.42 14.96
C CYS A 291 5.12 2.56 14.05
N PHE A 292 6.34 2.41 13.52
CA PHE A 292 7.00 3.37 12.65
C PHE A 292 7.36 2.75 11.31
N PRO A 293 6.39 2.48 10.44
CA PRO A 293 6.68 1.90 9.14
C PRO A 293 7.49 2.84 8.27
N LYS A 294 8.33 2.24 7.43
CA LYS A 294 8.91 2.92 6.28
C LYS A 294 8.05 2.62 5.07
N ILE A 295 7.76 3.64 4.27
CA ILE A 295 6.97 3.53 3.06
C ILE A 295 7.89 3.76 1.87
N ASN A 296 7.89 2.82 0.93
CA ASN A 296 8.61 2.97 -0.33
C ASN A 296 8.01 4.12 -1.15
N VAL A 297 8.86 4.98 -1.69
CA VAL A 297 8.47 6.13 -2.52
C VAL A 297 9.16 6.17 -3.88
N GLY A 298 9.72 5.05 -4.30
CA GLY A 298 10.43 4.96 -5.58
C GLY A 298 10.70 3.53 -6.02
N ALA A 299 11.67 3.36 -6.90
CA ALA A 299 12.13 2.06 -7.35
C ALA A 299 13.54 1.78 -6.85
N ALA A 300 13.84 0.51 -6.62
CA ALA A 300 15.20 0.04 -6.42
C ALA A 300 16.04 0.28 -7.67
N ARG A 301 17.32 0.54 -7.48
CA ARG A 301 18.27 0.48 -8.58
C ARG A 301 18.61 -0.98 -8.85
N LYS A 302 18.48 -1.41 -10.11
CA LYS A 302 18.78 -2.77 -10.57
C LYS A 302 18.14 -3.87 -9.71
N PRO A 303 16.81 -4.00 -9.72
CA PRO A 303 16.07 -4.93 -8.86
C PRO A 303 16.14 -6.40 -9.35
N PHE A 304 17.21 -6.79 -10.02
CA PHE A 304 17.48 -8.15 -10.51
C PHE A 304 18.94 -8.34 -10.87
N ALA A 305 19.33 -9.59 -10.94
CA ALA A 305 20.59 -10.07 -11.51
C ALA A 305 20.36 -11.50 -12.01
N ASN A 306 21.38 -12.19 -12.50
CA ASN A 306 21.28 -13.61 -12.80
C ASN A 306 20.82 -14.39 -11.56
N ARG A 307 19.73 -15.16 -11.67
CA ARG A 307 19.13 -15.96 -10.60
C ARG A 307 18.66 -15.16 -9.38
N LEU A 308 18.40 -13.87 -9.55
CA LEU A 308 18.02 -12.97 -8.46
C LEU A 308 17.00 -11.94 -8.93
N VAL A 309 15.87 -11.80 -8.22
CA VAL A 309 14.86 -10.77 -8.48
C VAL A 309 14.27 -10.23 -7.19
N PHE A 310 14.03 -8.91 -7.13
CA PHE A 310 13.43 -8.24 -5.98
C PHE A 310 12.04 -7.73 -6.33
N VAL A 311 11.02 -8.12 -5.55
CA VAL A 311 9.61 -7.84 -5.81
C VAL A 311 8.97 -7.03 -4.67
N GLY A 312 7.84 -6.39 -4.98
CA GLY A 312 7.15 -5.51 -4.02
C GLY A 312 8.01 -4.34 -3.59
N ASP A 313 7.92 -3.96 -2.33
CA ASP A 313 8.65 -2.80 -1.78
C ASP A 313 10.18 -2.98 -1.77
N ALA A 314 10.68 -4.19 -1.93
CA ALA A 314 12.11 -4.44 -2.14
C ALA A 314 12.55 -4.09 -3.56
N GLY A 315 11.65 -4.05 -4.53
CA GLY A 315 11.89 -3.75 -5.93
C GLY A 315 11.28 -2.42 -6.37
N SER A 316 9.99 -2.37 -6.59
CA SER A 316 9.27 -1.20 -7.08
C SER A 316 7.87 -1.14 -6.50
N SER A 317 7.44 0.04 -6.06
CA SER A 317 6.13 0.25 -5.47
C SER A 317 5.51 1.58 -5.92
N ARG A 318 4.19 1.70 -5.75
CA ARG A 318 3.47 2.95 -6.00
C ARG A 318 3.70 3.95 -4.87
N LEU A 319 3.71 5.23 -5.24
CA LEU A 319 3.97 6.32 -4.32
C LEU A 319 2.85 6.43 -3.26
N TYR A 320 3.21 6.37 -1.98
CA TYR A 320 2.38 6.58 -0.78
C TYR A 320 1.25 5.59 -0.54
N LYS A 321 0.79 4.84 -1.51
CA LYS A 321 -0.38 3.97 -1.40
C LYS A 321 -0.27 2.73 -2.28
N ASP A 322 -1.16 1.78 -2.02
CA ASP A 322 -1.31 0.57 -2.83
C ASP A 322 -0.01 -0.25 -2.98
N GLY A 323 0.78 -0.32 -1.89
CA GLY A 323 1.97 -1.17 -1.85
C GLY A 323 1.64 -2.66 -2.05
N ILE A 324 0.45 -3.10 -1.59
CA ILE A 324 -0.01 -4.48 -1.77
C ILE A 324 -0.37 -4.74 -3.24
N GLY A 325 -1.02 -3.79 -3.92
CA GLY A 325 -1.27 -3.89 -5.36
C GLY A 325 0.02 -3.88 -6.18
N SER A 326 1.00 -3.07 -5.77
CA SER A 326 2.34 -3.09 -6.40
C SER A 326 3.06 -4.41 -6.18
N ALA A 327 2.91 -5.02 -5.00
CA ALA A 327 3.43 -6.34 -4.70
C ALA A 327 2.79 -7.40 -5.61
N TYR A 328 1.46 -7.35 -5.82
CA TYR A 328 0.75 -8.21 -6.77
C TYR A 328 1.32 -8.07 -8.19
N ILE A 329 1.42 -6.84 -8.71
CA ILE A 329 1.87 -6.55 -10.08
C ILE A 329 3.31 -7.02 -10.30
N THR A 330 4.22 -6.66 -9.40
CA THR A 330 5.65 -6.99 -9.55
C THR A 330 5.92 -8.48 -9.36
N SER A 331 5.23 -9.12 -8.42
CA SER A 331 5.38 -10.55 -8.18
C SER A 331 4.85 -11.38 -9.34
N LYS A 332 3.70 -11.01 -9.93
CA LYS A 332 3.17 -11.66 -11.12
C LYS A 332 4.14 -11.53 -12.30
N ALA A 333 4.64 -10.32 -12.56
CA ALA A 333 5.60 -10.09 -13.64
C ALA A 333 6.90 -10.87 -13.46
N ALA A 334 7.45 -10.92 -12.24
CA ALA A 334 8.66 -11.68 -11.96
C ALA A 334 8.45 -13.20 -12.10
N ALA A 335 7.31 -13.73 -11.63
CA ALA A 335 6.96 -15.14 -11.78
C ALA A 335 6.84 -15.54 -13.26
N TYR A 336 6.12 -14.75 -14.05
CA TYR A 336 5.96 -15.00 -15.48
C TYR A 336 7.30 -14.90 -16.23
N THR A 337 8.14 -13.91 -15.91
CA THR A 337 9.48 -13.80 -16.49
C THR A 337 10.30 -15.04 -16.18
N ALA A 338 10.36 -15.45 -14.92
CA ALA A 338 11.20 -16.57 -14.47
C ALA A 338 10.80 -17.91 -15.12
N LEU A 339 9.51 -18.15 -15.33
CA LEU A 339 9.02 -19.43 -15.82
C LEU A 339 8.94 -19.51 -17.34
N LEU A 340 8.61 -18.40 -18.01
CA LEU A 340 8.38 -18.39 -19.46
C LEU A 340 9.60 -17.94 -20.27
N HIS A 341 10.47 -17.12 -19.67
CA HIS A 341 11.61 -16.53 -20.39
C HIS A 341 12.95 -16.97 -19.83
N GLY A 342 13.09 -17.01 -18.52
CA GLY A 342 14.30 -17.45 -17.83
C GLY A 342 14.60 -16.60 -16.59
N VAL A 343 15.70 -16.95 -15.92
CA VAL A 343 16.17 -16.32 -14.69
C VAL A 343 17.49 -15.57 -14.87
N GLY A 344 17.84 -15.26 -16.09
CA GLY A 344 18.99 -14.46 -16.44
C GLY A 344 18.73 -12.96 -16.26
N GLU A 345 19.79 -12.18 -16.12
CA GLU A 345 19.69 -10.72 -16.01
C GLU A 345 18.99 -10.12 -17.25
N GLU A 346 19.26 -10.63 -18.45
CA GLU A 346 18.66 -10.15 -19.69
C GLU A 346 17.17 -10.50 -19.78
N ASP A 347 16.73 -11.64 -19.24
CA ASP A 347 15.33 -12.02 -19.18
C ASP A 347 14.56 -11.05 -18.28
N PHE A 348 15.07 -10.78 -17.08
CA PHE A 348 14.46 -9.77 -16.19
C PHE A 348 14.54 -8.36 -16.75
N ARG A 349 15.59 -8.02 -17.47
CA ARG A 349 15.73 -6.73 -18.16
C ARG A 349 14.66 -6.56 -19.24
N GLY A 350 14.38 -7.62 -19.99
CA GLY A 350 13.42 -7.62 -21.11
C GLY A 350 11.97 -7.60 -20.64
N TYR A 351 11.63 -8.38 -19.62
CA TYR A 351 10.23 -8.67 -19.28
C TYR A 351 9.79 -8.15 -17.89
N TYR A 352 10.66 -8.13 -16.90
CA TYR A 352 10.33 -7.61 -15.56
C TYR A 352 10.56 -6.11 -15.41
N LEU A 353 11.70 -5.60 -15.90
CA LEU A 353 12.04 -4.18 -15.77
C LEU A 353 11.02 -3.22 -16.40
N PRO A 354 10.40 -3.52 -17.56
CA PRO A 354 9.35 -2.66 -18.14
C PRO A 354 8.19 -2.41 -17.18
N VAL A 355 7.77 -3.42 -16.42
CA VAL A 355 6.71 -3.31 -15.41
C VAL A 355 7.15 -2.40 -14.26
N CYS A 356 8.36 -2.58 -13.75
CA CYS A 356 8.94 -1.67 -12.74
C CYS A 356 9.05 -0.23 -13.23
N LYS A 357 9.47 -0.03 -14.49
CA LYS A 357 9.56 1.30 -15.13
C LYS A 357 8.19 1.96 -15.27
N THR A 358 7.15 1.19 -15.59
CA THR A 358 5.77 1.70 -15.68
C THR A 358 5.31 2.24 -14.33
N LEU A 359 5.48 1.47 -13.25
CA LEU A 359 5.17 1.92 -11.90
C LEU A 359 5.97 3.17 -11.49
N ASN A 360 7.26 3.20 -11.81
CA ASN A 360 8.11 4.32 -11.44
C ASN A 360 7.80 5.60 -12.24
N ARG A 361 7.45 5.48 -13.52
CA ARG A 361 6.97 6.62 -14.35
C ARG A 361 5.64 7.15 -13.83
N ASP A 362 4.73 6.26 -13.44
CA ASP A 362 3.45 6.63 -12.82
C ASP A 362 3.65 7.43 -11.52
N ASN A 363 4.64 7.07 -10.72
CA ASN A 363 5.00 7.79 -9.50
C ASN A 363 5.41 9.26 -9.73
N LEU A 364 5.91 9.62 -10.93
CA LEU A 364 6.20 11.02 -11.25
C LEU A 364 4.91 11.85 -11.29
N PHE A 365 3.87 11.34 -11.94
CA PHE A 365 2.55 11.97 -11.95
C PHE A 365 1.96 12.04 -10.55
N GLY A 366 2.15 10.99 -9.74
CA GLY A 366 1.76 10.98 -8.33
C GLY A 366 2.40 12.11 -7.53
N ARG A 367 3.71 12.34 -7.71
CA ARG A 367 4.42 13.45 -7.04
C ARG A 367 3.82 14.81 -7.41
N PHE A 368 3.51 15.04 -8.69
CA PHE A 368 2.85 16.28 -9.13
C PHE A 368 1.47 16.45 -8.50
N LEU A 369 0.64 15.39 -8.51
CA LEU A 369 -0.70 15.42 -7.93
C LEU A 369 -0.68 15.74 -6.42
N PHE A 370 0.19 15.06 -5.66
CA PHE A 370 0.32 15.33 -4.22
C PHE A 370 0.90 16.72 -3.94
N SER A 371 1.87 17.19 -4.74
CA SER A 371 2.41 18.55 -4.59
C SER A 371 1.36 19.62 -4.91
N ALA A 372 0.55 19.41 -5.95
CA ALA A 372 -0.55 20.30 -6.29
C ALA A 372 -1.61 20.33 -5.18
N ASN A 373 -1.96 19.16 -4.62
CA ASN A 373 -2.88 19.08 -3.48
C ASN A 373 -2.32 19.78 -2.24
N ASP A 374 -1.03 19.62 -1.93
CA ASP A 374 -0.36 20.34 -0.84
C ASP A 374 -0.47 21.86 -1.07
N PHE A 375 -0.18 22.34 -2.29
CA PHE A 375 -0.28 23.76 -2.65
C PHE A 375 -1.71 24.30 -2.53
N ILE A 376 -2.71 23.59 -3.07
CA ILE A 376 -4.13 23.95 -2.97
C ILE A 376 -4.56 24.06 -1.49
N SER A 377 -4.10 23.15 -0.64
CA SER A 377 -4.47 23.11 0.77
C SER A 377 -3.90 24.29 1.58
N ILE A 378 -2.76 24.85 1.15
CA ILE A 378 -2.09 25.98 1.82
C ILE A 378 -2.79 27.30 1.56
N ILE A 379 -3.45 27.49 0.41
CA ILE A 379 -4.08 28.75 0.01
C ILE A 379 -5.57 28.73 0.42
N PRO A 380 -5.97 29.44 1.52
CA PRO A 380 -7.31 29.31 2.08
C PRO A 380 -8.46 29.65 1.11
N PRO A 381 -8.37 30.68 0.23
CA PRO A 381 -9.42 30.94 -0.75
C PRO A 381 -9.60 29.79 -1.76
N VAL A 382 -8.49 29.26 -2.28
CA VAL A 382 -8.50 28.18 -3.27
C VAL A 382 -9.03 26.89 -2.64
N SER A 383 -8.54 26.54 -1.46
CA SER A 383 -9.00 25.39 -0.69
C SER A 383 -10.50 25.43 -0.44
N ARG A 384 -11.04 26.58 0.01
CA ARG A 384 -12.48 26.73 0.24
C ARG A 384 -13.31 26.59 -1.03
N CYS A 385 -12.85 27.17 -2.15
CA CYS A 385 -13.54 27.03 -3.43
C CYS A 385 -13.52 25.57 -3.92
N TYR A 386 -12.37 24.91 -3.83
CA TYR A 386 -12.21 23.52 -4.23
C TYR A 386 -13.15 22.59 -3.44
N PHE A 387 -13.20 22.73 -2.10
CA PHE A 387 -14.11 21.94 -1.27
C PHE A 387 -15.58 22.26 -1.55
N LYS A 388 -15.93 23.52 -1.83
CA LYS A 388 -17.29 23.89 -2.19
C LYS A 388 -17.74 23.28 -3.51
N VAL A 389 -16.87 23.23 -4.51
CA VAL A 389 -17.16 22.56 -5.78
C VAL A 389 -17.44 21.09 -5.55
N ILE A 390 -16.60 20.39 -4.78
CA ILE A 390 -16.79 18.98 -4.47
C ILE A 390 -18.09 18.76 -3.69
N GLN A 391 -18.42 19.64 -2.74
CA GLN A 391 -19.66 19.54 -1.98
C GLN A 391 -20.89 19.68 -2.89
N LEU A 392 -20.92 20.69 -3.78
CA LEU A 392 -21.98 20.87 -4.77
C LEU A 392 -22.13 19.67 -5.71
N GLU A 393 -21.04 19.03 -6.05
CA GLU A 393 -21.01 17.80 -6.83
C GLU A 393 -21.67 16.64 -6.08
N GLN A 394 -21.31 16.46 -4.82
CA GLN A 394 -21.84 15.37 -3.99
C GLN A 394 -23.33 15.57 -3.62
N ASP A 395 -23.77 16.83 -3.48
CA ASP A 395 -25.17 17.19 -3.21
C ASP A 395 -26.09 16.97 -4.45
N GLY A 396 -25.52 16.49 -5.57
CA GLY A 396 -26.28 16.19 -6.80
C GLY A 396 -26.70 17.42 -7.61
N LEU A 397 -26.23 18.60 -7.26
CA LEU A 397 -26.51 19.86 -7.95
C LEU A 397 -25.76 19.97 -9.29
N GLN A 398 -24.76 19.15 -9.50
CA GLN A 398 -23.98 19.08 -10.74
C GLN A 398 -23.81 17.63 -11.19
N ARG A 399 -24.45 17.28 -12.31
CA ARG A 399 -24.48 15.88 -12.81
C ARG A 399 -23.17 15.34 -13.37
N ASN A 400 -22.16 16.15 -13.66
CA ASN A 400 -20.97 15.74 -14.41
C ASN A 400 -19.69 16.41 -13.96
N THR A 401 -19.36 16.37 -12.66
CA THR A 401 -18.10 16.91 -12.18
C THR A 401 -17.19 15.80 -11.66
N PRO A 402 -16.03 15.58 -12.26
CA PRO A 402 -15.11 14.51 -11.87
C PRO A 402 -14.15 14.90 -10.73
N TYR A 403 -14.38 15.99 -9.97
CA TYR A 403 -13.49 16.35 -8.87
C TYR A 403 -13.48 15.33 -7.75
N GLY A 404 -14.68 14.85 -7.37
CA GLY A 404 -14.82 13.75 -6.41
C GLY A 404 -14.16 12.48 -6.92
N ASP A 405 -14.33 12.14 -8.19
CA ASP A 405 -13.69 10.99 -8.81
C ASP A 405 -12.16 11.12 -8.85
N VAL A 406 -11.61 12.31 -9.14
CA VAL A 406 -10.15 12.56 -9.11
C VAL A 406 -9.59 12.32 -7.71
N LEU A 407 -10.23 12.86 -6.67
CA LEU A 407 -9.81 12.61 -5.29
C LEU A 407 -10.02 11.15 -4.89
N TRP A 408 -11.15 10.56 -5.24
CA TRP A 408 -11.39 9.14 -5.01
C TRP A 408 -10.27 8.28 -5.58
N ASP A 409 -10.02 8.38 -6.87
CA ASP A 409 -8.97 7.61 -7.56
C ASP A 409 -7.58 7.91 -6.98
N MET A 410 -7.31 9.16 -6.57
CA MET A 410 -6.05 9.56 -5.97
C MET A 410 -5.81 8.89 -4.61
N PHE A 411 -6.83 8.70 -3.77
CA PHE A 411 -6.68 8.12 -2.44
C PHE A 411 -6.96 6.62 -2.38
N THR A 412 -7.72 6.05 -3.29
CA THR A 412 -8.01 4.61 -3.34
C THR A 412 -6.92 3.79 -4.04
N GLY A 413 -6.13 4.38 -4.92
CA GLY A 413 -5.20 3.63 -5.75
C GLY A 413 -5.86 2.89 -6.93
N SER A 414 -7.14 3.17 -7.22
CA SER A 414 -7.92 2.47 -8.25
C SER A 414 -7.41 2.69 -9.67
N ARG A 415 -6.70 3.81 -9.92
CA ARG A 415 -6.16 4.16 -11.24
C ARG A 415 -4.69 4.54 -11.17
N PHE A 416 -4.01 4.50 -12.31
CA PHE A 416 -2.68 5.07 -12.46
C PHE A 416 -2.71 6.58 -12.24
N TYR A 417 -1.68 7.12 -11.62
CA TYR A 417 -1.54 8.57 -11.38
C TYR A 417 -1.52 9.37 -12.68
N LYS A 418 -0.97 8.81 -13.76
CA LYS A 418 -1.00 9.43 -15.09
C LYS A 418 -2.44 9.70 -15.54
N ASP A 419 -3.32 8.73 -15.42
CA ASP A 419 -4.73 8.86 -15.85
C ASP A 419 -5.48 9.88 -14.99
N ILE A 420 -5.20 9.89 -13.68
CA ILE A 420 -5.73 10.89 -12.74
C ILE A 420 -5.23 12.28 -13.12
N PHE A 421 -3.95 12.42 -13.42
CA PHE A 421 -3.33 13.69 -13.80
C PHE A 421 -3.92 14.26 -15.09
N VAL A 422 -4.05 13.44 -16.15
CA VAL A 422 -4.68 13.84 -17.41
C VAL A 422 -6.13 14.27 -17.18
N ARG A 423 -6.88 13.55 -16.35
CA ARG A 423 -8.25 13.91 -16.01
C ARG A 423 -8.32 15.22 -15.23
N ALA A 424 -7.42 15.43 -14.26
CA ALA A 424 -7.36 16.65 -13.46
C ALA A 424 -7.01 17.91 -14.27
N LEU A 425 -6.26 17.75 -15.37
CA LEU A 425 -5.91 18.81 -16.31
C LEU A 425 -6.95 19.04 -17.42
N SER A 426 -8.10 18.34 -17.37
CA SER A 426 -9.16 18.57 -18.35
C SER A 426 -9.52 20.07 -18.42
N PRO A 427 -9.54 20.67 -19.64
CA PRO A 427 -9.89 22.10 -19.80
C PRO A 427 -11.21 22.46 -19.14
N TRP A 428 -12.17 21.55 -19.21
CA TRP A 428 -13.47 21.74 -18.57
C TRP A 428 -13.38 21.87 -17.06
N LEU A 429 -12.59 21.00 -16.40
CA LEU A 429 -12.35 21.05 -14.95
C LEU A 429 -11.67 22.37 -14.55
N THR A 430 -10.58 22.72 -15.24
CA THR A 430 -9.85 23.95 -14.92
C THR A 430 -10.70 25.19 -15.12
N MET A 431 -11.48 25.28 -16.20
CA MET A 431 -12.41 26.39 -16.47
C MET A 431 -13.53 26.45 -15.40
N HIS A 432 -14.08 25.31 -15.03
CA HIS A 432 -15.12 25.25 -13.99
C HIS A 432 -14.58 25.69 -12.62
N LEU A 433 -13.40 25.25 -12.21
CA LEU A 433 -12.77 25.72 -10.97
C LEU A 433 -12.52 27.23 -11.00
N LEU A 434 -12.00 27.75 -12.10
CA LEU A 434 -11.80 29.17 -12.29
C LEU A 434 -13.12 29.96 -12.20
N SER A 435 -14.19 29.49 -12.82
CA SER A 435 -15.51 30.16 -12.78
C SER A 435 -16.06 30.22 -11.34
N VAL A 436 -15.92 29.15 -10.55
CA VAL A 436 -16.34 29.12 -9.15
C VAL A 436 -15.45 30.03 -8.28
N MET A 437 -14.16 30.08 -8.56
CA MET A 437 -13.24 31.02 -7.88
C MET A 437 -13.61 32.47 -8.15
N ILE A 438 -13.86 32.82 -9.41
CA ILE A 438 -14.29 34.17 -9.83
C ILE A 438 -15.63 34.52 -9.17
N ALA A 439 -16.64 33.65 -9.25
CA ALA A 439 -17.93 33.86 -8.63
C ALA A 439 -17.82 34.04 -7.09
N SER A 440 -16.96 33.26 -6.44
CA SER A 440 -16.72 33.39 -4.98
C SER A 440 -16.01 34.68 -4.61
N PHE A 441 -15.10 35.16 -5.46
CA PHE A 441 -14.42 36.44 -5.29
C PHE A 441 -15.42 37.62 -5.44
N PHE A 442 -16.22 37.63 -6.51
CA PHE A 442 -17.24 38.65 -6.73
C PHE A 442 -18.28 38.70 -5.59
N LYS A 443 -18.73 37.54 -5.12
CA LYS A 443 -19.68 37.47 -4.00
C LYS A 443 -19.10 38.06 -2.70
N LYS A 444 -17.81 37.90 -2.48
CA LYS A 444 -17.11 38.46 -1.30
C LYS A 444 -16.90 39.95 -1.44
N VAL A 445 -16.66 40.45 -2.65
CA VAL A 445 -16.39 41.88 -2.91
C VAL A 445 -17.71 42.70 -2.91
N PHE A 446 -18.76 42.16 -3.55
CA PHE A 446 -20.01 42.93 -3.74
C PHE A 446 -21.08 42.70 -2.66
N PHE A 447 -20.96 41.60 -1.86
CA PHE A 447 -21.90 41.30 -0.79
C PHE A 447 -21.18 40.91 0.52
N PRO A 448 -20.49 41.88 1.18
CA PRO A 448 -19.68 41.58 2.38
C PRO A 448 -20.51 41.23 3.63
N HIS A 449 -21.83 41.46 3.66
CA HIS A 449 -22.65 41.43 4.89
C HIS A 449 -23.67 40.28 4.99
N THR A 450 -23.62 39.20 4.19
CA THR A 450 -24.49 38.05 4.41
C THR A 450 -23.79 36.96 5.23
N ARG A 451 -23.36 37.31 6.45
CA ARG A 451 -23.11 36.32 7.51
C ARG A 451 -24.32 36.33 8.44
N LYS A 452 -25.18 35.30 8.35
CA LYS A 452 -25.97 34.78 9.45
C LYS A 452 -25.56 33.35 9.71
#